data_cd8e58e847501a1a8361eebb7a54f31a
#
_entry.id   cd8e58e847501a1a8361eebb7a54f31a
#
_cell.length_a   1.000
_cell.length_b   1.000
_cell.length_c   1.000
_cell.angle_alpha   90.00
_cell.angle_beta   90.00
_cell.angle_gamma   90.00
#
_symmetry.space_group_name_H-M   'P 1'
#
loop_
_entity.id
_entity.type
_entity.pdbx_description
1 polymer ?
#
loop_
_entity_poly.entity_id
_entity_poly.type
_entity_poly.pdbx_seq_one_letter_code
_entity_poly.pdbx_strand_id
1 'polypeptide(L)'
;MNFFPRSAHVFSKLSRLRLFLAPACLAAALPVFAANPPSEAEQIRAELKTLKQDYEQRMAALEERLARLEAPAPTVTTAAAPNAAVAPAPASTEPATPVQPATPAATRVAARLEGAAAVEREFKQGTETRELAVLQADQLYQQRLEEVLGGYMKVSGYLRAGFGRNGEGGSQVGFQAPGANSKYRLGNEADTYGEITFSKGFHPSDAFKLDANPATEAPRGPIAHLQATISAYNPHLDAGNSSTTDFGLPEAWASVGNVVASQPTMKFWAGNRFYRRHDIHVTDFFFSNMSGGGGGLEDVAVPAGKFAMAWIGAGSSSGVSSAPEPDATNKAGFSKANWDLRYYDVPLLGGKGEFGLTYARAASGFDASGQSAPDSEGVAATFIHTRNGVLSEDGMNKFSLQYGTGAAKTLNSGFETFALNGGTFIRPDDRDSWRFRLTEQLIANVNDSFSIGPVFVYQVTDYADSTQKKVHWTSAGIRPIWHFNKYVSLATEAGWDWVKDETAGTSGNLFKFTVAPQVSLGGRFMSRPAIRAFFTYATWSDDFVGQVGGLDYAHDNEGFTFGVQMEGWW
;
A
#
# COMPACT_ATOMS: atom_id res chain seq x y z
N MET A 1 53.00 35.51 26.83
CA MET A 1 53.50 36.12 25.54
C MET A 1 52.34 36.02 24.58
N ASN A 2 51.52 37.03 24.61
CA ASN A 2 51.18 38.08 23.64
C ASN A 2 51.40 37.71 22.19
N PHE A 3 50.29 37.64 21.41
CA PHE A 3 49.99 38.55 20.31
C PHE A 3 48.62 38.28 19.73
N PHE A 4 47.67 39.17 19.98
CA PHE A 4 46.55 39.52 19.09
C PHE A 4 47.03 40.49 17.99
N PRO A 5 46.33 40.70 16.86
CA PRO A 5 45.43 41.83 16.87
C PRO A 5 44.04 41.62 16.24
N ARG A 6 43.13 42.42 16.77
CA ARG A 6 41.79 42.80 16.24
C ARG A 6 41.91 43.72 15.04
N SER A 7 40.89 43.66 14.16
CA SER A 7 40.25 44.81 13.50
C SER A 7 38.93 44.30 12.93
N ALA A 8 37.78 44.68 13.30
CA ALA A 8 36.98 45.87 13.54
C ALA A 8 36.58 46.59 12.23
N HIS A 9 35.26 46.58 12.03
CA HIS A 9 34.37 47.58 11.40
C HIS A 9 34.48 47.90 9.92
N VAL A 10 33.30 47.92 9.30
CA VAL A 10 32.57 49.02 8.66
C VAL A 10 31.71 48.51 7.49
N PHE A 11 30.44 48.72 7.50
CA PHE A 11 29.39 49.51 6.87
C PHE A 11 28.04 48.78 6.95
N SER A 12 27.11 49.23 7.59
CA SER A 12 26.05 50.21 7.76
C SER A 12 25.44 50.75 6.46
N LYS A 13 24.14 50.50 6.35
CA LYS A 13 23.09 51.27 5.68
C LYS A 13 23.11 51.40 4.16
N LEU A 14 22.05 50.91 3.54
CA LEU A 14 21.31 51.70 2.57
C LEU A 14 19.82 51.27 2.54
N SER A 15 19.05 52.26 2.84
CA SER A 15 17.59 52.30 2.88
C SER A 15 17.00 52.58 1.51
N ARG A 16 15.80 52.01 1.33
CA ARG A 16 14.63 52.56 0.60
C ARG A 16 14.88 53.08 -0.83
N LEU A 17 14.25 52.41 -1.80
CA LEU A 17 13.68 53.12 -2.94
C LEU A 17 12.31 52.53 -3.27
N ARG A 18 11.28 53.31 -2.95
CA ARG A 18 9.93 53.19 -3.53
C ARG A 18 9.98 53.88 -4.90
N LEU A 19 9.42 53.22 -5.92
CA LEU A 19 9.02 53.93 -7.11
C LEU A 19 7.55 53.57 -7.42
N PHE A 20 6.71 54.58 -7.27
CA PHE A 20 5.36 54.72 -7.81
C PHE A 20 5.43 54.97 -9.31
N LEU A 21 4.58 54.32 -10.09
CA LEU A 21 4.10 54.85 -11.36
C LEU A 21 2.70 54.23 -11.69
N ALA A 22 1.70 55.04 -11.61
CA ALA A 22 0.40 54.93 -12.26
C ALA A 22 0.18 56.29 -12.97
N PRO A 23 -0.93 56.50 -13.71
CA PRO A 23 -1.42 55.87 -14.93
C PRO A 23 -1.57 56.96 -16.05
N ALA A 24 -1.77 56.58 -17.28
CA ALA A 24 -2.28 57.52 -18.28
C ALA A 24 -3.34 56.85 -19.17
N CYS A 25 -4.46 57.49 -19.19
CA CYS A 25 -5.65 57.31 -20.00
C CYS A 25 -5.37 57.31 -21.51
N LEU A 26 -6.14 56.53 -22.28
CA LEU A 26 -6.85 57.11 -23.44
C LEU A 26 -8.10 56.32 -23.74
N ALA A 27 -9.18 57.09 -23.91
CA ALA A 27 -10.55 56.64 -24.20
C ALA A 27 -10.77 56.54 -25.72
N ALA A 28 -11.85 55.80 -26.03
CA ALA A 28 -12.70 55.87 -27.21
C ALA A 28 -12.46 54.86 -28.35
N ALA A 29 -13.33 53.89 -28.39
CA ALA A 29 -14.17 53.57 -29.57
C ALA A 29 -15.14 52.45 -29.17
N LEU A 30 -16.44 52.71 -29.22
CA LEU A 30 -17.50 51.68 -29.16
C LEU A 30 -17.53 50.93 -30.48
N PRO A 31 -17.69 49.62 -30.44
CA PRO A 31 -18.48 48.93 -31.45
C PRO A 31 -19.56 48.03 -30.84
N VAL A 32 -20.70 48.12 -31.44
CA VAL A 32 -21.65 47.07 -31.83
C VAL A 32 -21.68 45.83 -30.93
N PHE A 33 -22.81 45.63 -30.28
CA PHE A 33 -23.25 44.43 -29.58
C PHE A 33 -23.12 43.18 -30.48
N ALA A 34 -22.08 42.41 -30.30
CA ALA A 34 -22.05 40.98 -30.60
C ALA A 34 -22.32 40.26 -29.28
N ALA A 35 -23.32 39.38 -29.28
CA ALA A 35 -23.65 38.55 -28.12
C ALA A 35 -22.38 37.77 -27.73
N ASN A 36 -21.93 37.96 -26.50
CA ASN A 36 -20.82 37.17 -25.98
C ASN A 36 -21.19 35.67 -26.01
N PRO A 37 -20.31 34.79 -26.46
CA PRO A 37 -20.55 33.35 -26.30
C PRO A 37 -20.77 33.05 -24.81
N PRO A 38 -21.67 32.10 -24.49
CA PRO A 38 -21.94 31.73 -23.10
C PRO A 38 -20.64 31.41 -22.36
N SER A 39 -20.51 31.86 -21.14
CA SER A 39 -19.33 31.59 -20.31
C SER A 39 -19.16 30.08 -20.13
N GLU A 40 -17.94 29.62 -20.00
CA GLU A 40 -17.62 28.21 -19.76
C GLU A 40 -18.45 27.61 -18.61
N ALA A 41 -18.72 28.41 -17.58
CA ALA A 41 -19.61 28.04 -16.47
C ALA A 41 -21.08 27.84 -16.89
N GLU A 42 -21.54 28.57 -17.89
CA GLU A 42 -22.92 28.42 -18.44
C GLU A 42 -22.98 27.18 -19.37
N GLN A 43 -21.95 26.90 -20.13
CA GLN A 43 -21.83 25.68 -20.93
C GLN A 43 -21.83 24.44 -20.04
N ILE A 44 -21.00 24.40 -18.99
CA ILE A 44 -20.95 23.30 -18.02
C ILE A 44 -22.31 23.12 -17.31
N ARG A 45 -23.00 24.20 -16.95
CA ARG A 45 -24.34 24.10 -16.36
C ARG A 45 -25.37 23.54 -17.34
N ALA A 46 -25.29 23.88 -18.61
CA ALA A 46 -26.15 23.32 -19.65
C ALA A 46 -25.90 21.84 -19.86
N GLU A 47 -24.63 21.43 -19.89
CA GLU A 47 -24.22 20.02 -20.02
C GLU A 47 -24.66 19.19 -18.80
N LEU A 48 -24.45 19.69 -17.59
CA LEU A 48 -24.92 19.05 -16.36
C LEU A 48 -26.45 18.89 -16.34
N LYS A 49 -27.19 19.88 -16.83
CA LYS A 49 -28.64 19.79 -16.94
C LYS A 49 -29.08 18.72 -17.92
N THR A 50 -28.41 18.64 -19.07
CA THR A 50 -28.68 17.60 -20.09
C THR A 50 -28.35 16.21 -19.57
N LEU A 51 -27.21 16.05 -18.89
CA LEU A 51 -26.79 14.78 -18.31
C LEU A 51 -27.76 14.32 -17.21
N LYS A 52 -28.25 15.25 -16.38
CA LYS A 52 -29.24 14.94 -15.35
C LYS A 52 -30.56 14.47 -15.97
N GLN A 53 -31.01 15.11 -17.05
CA GLN A 53 -32.23 14.69 -17.76
C GLN A 53 -32.08 13.32 -18.40
N ASP A 54 -30.94 13.03 -19.04
CA ASP A 54 -30.65 11.70 -19.62
C ASP A 54 -30.61 10.61 -18.52
N TYR A 55 -30.02 10.90 -17.38
CA TYR A 55 -30.00 10.01 -16.23
C TYR A 55 -31.41 9.72 -15.67
N GLU A 56 -32.24 10.75 -15.49
CA GLU A 56 -33.63 10.61 -15.04
C GLU A 56 -34.47 9.80 -16.02
N GLN A 57 -34.29 9.98 -17.33
CA GLN A 57 -34.95 9.17 -18.36
C GLN A 57 -34.52 7.69 -18.33
N ARG A 58 -33.24 7.43 -18.14
CA ARG A 58 -32.72 6.05 -18.03
C ARG A 58 -33.22 5.36 -16.78
N MET A 59 -33.28 6.07 -15.66
CA MET A 59 -33.84 5.54 -14.40
C MET A 59 -35.31 5.18 -14.57
N ALA A 60 -36.12 6.07 -15.14
CA ALA A 60 -37.53 5.79 -15.40
C ALA A 60 -37.75 4.57 -16.33
N ALA A 61 -36.92 4.43 -17.36
CA ALA A 61 -36.97 3.29 -18.25
C ALA A 61 -36.59 1.96 -17.56
N LEU A 62 -35.63 2.01 -16.64
CA LEU A 62 -35.23 0.84 -15.82
C LEU A 62 -36.30 0.47 -14.82
N GLU A 63 -36.93 1.43 -14.17
CA GLU A 63 -38.05 1.21 -13.25
C GLU A 63 -39.27 0.63 -13.99
N GLU A 64 -39.60 1.10 -15.19
CA GLU A 64 -40.66 0.52 -16.02
C GLU A 64 -40.33 -0.91 -16.42
N ARG A 65 -39.07 -1.19 -16.76
CA ARG A 65 -38.62 -2.55 -17.11
C ARG A 65 -38.68 -3.48 -15.90
N LEU A 66 -38.31 -3.01 -14.71
CA LEU A 66 -38.41 -3.75 -13.46
C LEU A 66 -39.86 -4.07 -13.14
N ALA A 67 -40.77 -3.07 -13.22
CA ALA A 67 -42.20 -3.25 -13.00
C ALA A 67 -42.83 -4.26 -13.98
N ARG A 68 -42.36 -4.34 -15.23
CA ARG A 68 -42.78 -5.36 -16.19
C ARG A 68 -42.28 -6.77 -15.83
N LEU A 69 -41.12 -6.88 -15.22
CA LEU A 69 -40.57 -8.16 -14.78
C LEU A 69 -41.19 -8.66 -13.46
N GLU A 70 -41.65 -7.74 -12.63
CA GLU A 70 -42.33 -8.01 -11.36
C GLU A 70 -43.84 -8.21 -11.51
N ALA A 71 -44.43 -7.86 -12.66
CA ALA A 71 -45.83 -8.10 -12.95
C ALA A 71 -46.11 -9.63 -12.95
N PRO A 72 -47.07 -10.10 -12.16
CA PRO A 72 -47.41 -11.54 -12.13
C PRO A 72 -47.87 -12.02 -13.50
N ALA A 73 -47.36 -13.16 -13.93
CA ALA A 73 -47.74 -13.78 -15.19
C ALA A 73 -49.28 -13.96 -15.25
N PRO A 74 -49.92 -13.68 -16.40
CA PRO A 74 -51.36 -13.80 -16.51
C PRO A 74 -51.78 -15.24 -16.20
N THR A 75 -52.57 -15.42 -15.15
CA THR A 75 -53.21 -16.68 -14.80
C THR A 75 -54.13 -17.09 -15.93
N VAL A 76 -53.78 -18.16 -16.62
CA VAL A 76 -54.67 -18.80 -17.59
C VAL A 76 -55.80 -19.47 -16.77
N THR A 77 -56.93 -18.79 -16.74
CA THR A 77 -58.17 -19.33 -16.15
C THR A 77 -58.71 -20.40 -17.10
N THR A 78 -58.47 -21.66 -16.80
CA THR A 78 -59.16 -22.77 -17.43
C THR A 78 -60.60 -22.75 -16.90
N ALA A 79 -61.53 -22.37 -17.74
CA ALA A 79 -62.94 -22.42 -17.47
C ALA A 79 -63.37 -23.89 -17.27
N ALA A 80 -63.89 -24.19 -16.11
CA ALA A 80 -64.56 -25.48 -15.82
C ALA A 80 -65.90 -25.53 -16.54
N ALA A 81 -66.10 -26.52 -17.37
CA ALA A 81 -67.41 -26.89 -17.93
C ALA A 81 -68.14 -27.84 -16.94
N PRO A 82 -69.48 -27.77 -16.87
CA PRO A 82 -70.24 -28.42 -15.81
C PRO A 82 -70.53 -29.89 -16.08
N ASN A 83 -70.63 -30.63 -14.97
CA ASN A 83 -71.12 -32.03 -14.86
C ASN A 83 -72.45 -32.27 -15.60
N ALA A 84 -72.48 -33.29 -16.42
CA ALA A 84 -73.72 -33.94 -16.80
C ALA A 84 -73.64 -35.48 -16.57
N ALA A 85 -74.69 -36.03 -15.97
CA ALA A 85 -74.81 -37.34 -15.40
C ALA A 85 -74.94 -38.51 -16.39
N VAL A 86 -74.41 -39.59 -15.96
CA VAL A 86 -74.69 -41.01 -16.08
C VAL A 86 -75.85 -41.48 -16.96
N ALA A 87 -75.59 -42.45 -17.86
CA ALA A 87 -76.40 -43.72 -18.00
C ALA A 87 -75.56 -44.76 -18.79
N PRO A 88 -75.81 -46.08 -18.58
CA PRO A 88 -74.84 -47.15 -18.87
C PRO A 88 -75.12 -47.91 -20.16
N ALA A 89 -74.01 -48.42 -20.73
CA ALA A 89 -73.78 -49.61 -21.54
C ALA A 89 -74.65 -49.89 -22.81
N PRO A 90 -74.15 -50.52 -23.88
CA PRO A 90 -73.76 -51.90 -23.84
C PRO A 90 -72.45 -52.27 -24.54
N ALA A 91 -71.98 -53.46 -24.27
CA ALA A 91 -70.83 -54.15 -24.77
C ALA A 91 -70.84 -54.36 -26.29
N SER A 92 -69.69 -54.20 -26.89
CA SER A 92 -69.40 -54.72 -28.20
C SER A 92 -67.92 -55.20 -28.27
N THR A 93 -67.83 -56.44 -28.65
CA THR A 93 -66.67 -57.30 -28.84
C THR A 93 -65.74 -56.91 -29.93
N GLU A 94 -64.39 -56.93 -29.61
CA GLU A 94 -63.22 -57.32 -30.43
C GLU A 94 -62.78 -56.50 -31.66
N PRO A 95 -61.46 -56.57 -32.02
CA PRO A 95 -60.44 -57.55 -31.67
C PRO A 95 -59.10 -56.95 -31.17
N ALA A 96 -58.29 -57.80 -30.58
CA ALA A 96 -56.99 -57.55 -29.96
C ALA A 96 -55.95 -57.06 -30.98
N THR A 97 -55.33 -55.93 -30.67
CA THR A 97 -54.06 -55.47 -31.23
C THR A 97 -52.90 -56.01 -30.34
N PRO A 98 -51.72 -56.32 -30.97
CA PRO A 98 -50.65 -57.01 -30.25
C PRO A 98 -50.03 -56.15 -29.18
N VAL A 99 -49.88 -56.72 -27.99
CA VAL A 99 -49.18 -56.15 -26.85
C VAL A 99 -47.72 -55.95 -27.20
N GLN A 100 -47.27 -54.70 -27.31
CA GLN A 100 -45.83 -54.37 -27.30
C GLN A 100 -45.27 -54.82 -25.96
N PRO A 101 -44.07 -55.46 -25.93
CA PRO A 101 -43.44 -55.88 -24.70
C PRO A 101 -43.12 -54.66 -23.84
N ALA A 102 -43.54 -54.68 -22.58
CA ALA A 102 -43.25 -53.65 -21.58
C ALA A 102 -41.73 -53.51 -21.45
N THR A 103 -41.21 -52.33 -21.79
CA THR A 103 -39.79 -51.96 -21.54
C THR A 103 -39.45 -52.22 -20.07
N PRO A 104 -38.38 -52.97 -19.76
CA PRO A 104 -38.00 -53.27 -18.39
C PRO A 104 -37.90 -52.01 -17.56
N ALA A 105 -38.33 -52.04 -16.30
CA ALA A 105 -38.27 -50.88 -15.38
C ALA A 105 -36.86 -50.27 -15.28
N ALA A 106 -35.83 -51.08 -15.43
CA ALA A 106 -34.43 -50.66 -15.47
C ALA A 106 -34.11 -49.70 -16.65
N THR A 107 -34.70 -49.95 -17.87
CA THR A 107 -34.49 -49.07 -19.03
C THR A 107 -35.19 -47.72 -18.87
N ARG A 108 -36.35 -47.68 -18.20
CA ARG A 108 -37.04 -46.42 -17.89
C ARG A 108 -36.30 -45.58 -16.82
N VAL A 109 -35.69 -46.23 -15.85
CA VAL A 109 -34.87 -45.58 -14.81
C VAL A 109 -33.59 -45.04 -15.43
N ALA A 110 -32.91 -45.81 -16.31
CA ALA A 110 -31.72 -45.36 -17.02
C ALA A 110 -32.01 -44.15 -17.92
N ALA A 111 -33.08 -44.17 -18.70
CA ALA A 111 -33.47 -43.02 -19.55
C ALA A 111 -33.85 -41.78 -18.74
N ARG A 112 -34.40 -41.94 -17.53
CA ARG A 112 -34.71 -40.83 -16.62
C ARG A 112 -33.47 -40.26 -15.97
N LEU A 113 -32.46 -41.08 -15.64
CA LEU A 113 -31.16 -40.66 -15.12
C LEU A 113 -30.32 -39.95 -16.20
N GLU A 114 -30.36 -40.45 -17.43
CA GLU A 114 -29.70 -39.76 -18.58
C GLU A 114 -30.33 -38.39 -18.89
N GLY A 115 -31.68 -38.31 -18.83
CA GLY A 115 -32.38 -37.03 -18.98
C GLY A 115 -32.06 -36.04 -17.86
N ALA A 116 -31.99 -36.49 -16.61
CA ALA A 116 -31.61 -35.65 -15.47
C ALA A 116 -30.15 -35.18 -15.60
N ALA A 117 -29.25 -36.06 -16.01
CA ALA A 117 -27.82 -35.69 -16.24
C ALA A 117 -27.63 -34.74 -17.45
N ALA A 118 -28.51 -34.81 -18.45
CA ALA A 118 -28.51 -33.88 -19.58
C ALA A 118 -28.98 -32.47 -19.14
N VAL A 119 -30.08 -32.41 -18.36
CA VAL A 119 -30.59 -31.13 -17.80
C VAL A 119 -29.58 -30.52 -16.82
N GLU A 120 -28.90 -31.29 -16.02
CA GLU A 120 -27.87 -30.82 -15.10
C GLU A 120 -26.64 -30.28 -15.88
N ARG A 121 -26.23 -30.93 -16.97
CA ARG A 121 -25.16 -30.44 -17.86
C ARG A 121 -25.53 -29.13 -18.54
N GLU A 122 -26.76 -29.03 -19.06
CA GLU A 122 -27.26 -27.82 -19.73
C GLU A 122 -27.40 -26.65 -18.73
N PHE A 123 -27.82 -26.93 -17.49
CA PHE A 123 -27.87 -25.93 -16.42
C PHE A 123 -26.46 -25.46 -16.00
N LYS A 124 -25.50 -26.38 -15.84
CA LYS A 124 -24.10 -26.03 -15.54
C LYS A 124 -23.47 -25.20 -16.68
N GLN A 125 -23.65 -25.60 -17.94
CA GLN A 125 -23.18 -24.83 -19.09
C GLN A 125 -23.83 -23.44 -19.19
N GLY A 126 -25.13 -23.33 -18.91
CA GLY A 126 -25.84 -22.05 -18.85
C GLY A 126 -25.33 -21.14 -17.73
N THR A 127 -25.02 -21.71 -16.57
CA THR A 127 -24.46 -20.97 -15.44
C THR A 127 -23.03 -20.52 -15.72
N GLU A 128 -22.16 -21.39 -16.23
CA GLU A 128 -20.80 -21.05 -16.64
C GLU A 128 -20.76 -19.98 -17.74
N THR A 129 -21.65 -20.05 -18.72
CA THR A 129 -21.77 -19.05 -19.79
C THR A 129 -22.21 -17.70 -19.23
N ARG A 130 -23.10 -17.69 -18.25
CA ARG A 130 -23.59 -16.47 -17.58
C ARG A 130 -22.51 -15.85 -16.70
N GLU A 131 -21.77 -16.66 -15.95
CA GLU A 131 -20.63 -16.19 -15.17
C GLU A 131 -19.51 -15.64 -16.04
N LEU A 132 -19.19 -16.29 -17.16
CA LEU A 132 -18.23 -15.79 -18.14
C LEU A 132 -18.69 -14.48 -18.76
N ALA A 133 -19.98 -14.33 -19.08
CA ALA A 133 -20.52 -13.08 -19.61
C ALA A 133 -20.48 -11.93 -18.61
N VAL A 134 -20.72 -12.22 -17.32
CA VAL A 134 -20.59 -11.24 -16.22
C VAL A 134 -19.12 -10.83 -16.04
N LEU A 135 -18.19 -11.79 -16.03
CA LEU A 135 -16.76 -11.52 -15.93
C LEU A 135 -16.24 -10.71 -17.13
N GLN A 136 -16.70 -11.03 -18.34
CA GLN A 136 -16.33 -10.26 -19.54
C GLN A 136 -16.92 -8.85 -19.53
N ALA A 137 -18.16 -8.68 -19.05
CA ALA A 137 -18.77 -7.36 -18.88
C ALA A 137 -18.05 -6.53 -17.83
N ASP A 138 -17.61 -7.15 -16.74
CA ASP A 138 -16.83 -6.50 -15.68
C ASP A 138 -15.43 -6.12 -16.17
N GLN A 139 -14.76 -6.99 -16.92
CA GLN A 139 -13.48 -6.69 -17.55
C GLN A 139 -13.58 -5.54 -18.57
N LEU A 140 -14.63 -5.53 -19.40
CA LEU A 140 -14.91 -4.43 -20.34
C LEU A 140 -15.23 -3.13 -19.62
N TYR A 141 -15.93 -3.19 -18.50
CA TYR A 141 -16.22 -2.03 -17.65
C TYR A 141 -14.94 -1.50 -17.00
N GLN A 142 -14.08 -2.38 -16.47
CA GLN A 142 -12.79 -2.00 -15.93
C GLN A 142 -11.86 -1.40 -17.01
N GLN A 143 -11.80 -1.99 -18.20
CA GLN A 143 -11.05 -1.42 -19.32
C GLN A 143 -11.55 -0.05 -19.73
N ARG A 144 -12.86 0.18 -19.79
CA ARG A 144 -13.43 1.49 -20.08
C ARG A 144 -13.21 2.50 -18.95
N LEU A 145 -13.25 2.05 -17.70
CA LEU A 145 -12.87 2.88 -16.55
C LEU A 145 -11.39 3.26 -16.64
N GLU A 146 -10.51 2.33 -17.00
CA GLU A 146 -9.09 2.61 -17.21
C GLU A 146 -8.86 3.53 -18.40
N GLU A 147 -9.58 3.37 -19.50
CA GLU A 147 -9.52 4.28 -20.65
C GLU A 147 -9.99 5.68 -20.29
N VAL A 148 -11.09 5.81 -19.58
CA VAL A 148 -11.67 7.11 -19.20
C VAL A 148 -10.88 7.74 -18.05
N LEU A 149 -10.59 7.01 -16.97
CA LEU A 149 -9.87 7.54 -15.81
C LEU A 149 -8.35 7.54 -16.03
N GLY A 150 -7.79 6.56 -16.72
CA GLY A 150 -6.36 6.47 -17.02
C GLY A 150 -5.86 7.58 -17.94
N GLY A 151 -6.71 8.10 -18.83
CA GLY A 151 -6.45 9.31 -19.58
C GLY A 151 -6.39 10.57 -18.72
N TYR A 152 -7.08 10.58 -17.56
CA TYR A 152 -7.14 11.72 -16.65
C TYR A 152 -6.19 11.56 -15.47
N MET A 153 -6.27 10.44 -14.75
CA MET A 153 -5.51 10.22 -13.52
C MET A 153 -5.46 8.73 -13.17
N LYS A 154 -4.30 8.23 -12.81
CA LYS A 154 -4.15 6.89 -12.26
C LYS A 154 -4.49 6.93 -10.77
N VAL A 155 -5.35 6.02 -10.33
CA VAL A 155 -5.67 5.77 -8.92
C VAL A 155 -5.14 4.40 -8.54
N SER A 156 -4.39 4.31 -7.46
CA SER A 156 -3.91 3.06 -6.89
C SER A 156 -4.02 3.13 -5.38
N GLY A 157 -3.94 2.00 -4.70
CA GLY A 157 -4.07 2.02 -3.26
C GLY A 157 -3.68 0.73 -2.57
N TYR A 158 -3.68 0.80 -1.25
CA TYR A 158 -3.49 -0.29 -0.31
C TYR A 158 -4.51 -0.18 0.81
N LEU A 159 -5.13 -1.29 1.19
CA LEU A 159 -6.05 -1.35 2.33
C LEU A 159 -5.81 -2.62 3.13
N ARG A 160 -5.84 -2.49 4.46
CA ARG A 160 -6.00 -3.61 5.38
C ARG A 160 -6.95 -3.24 6.51
N ALA A 161 -7.85 -4.16 6.84
CA ALA A 161 -8.82 -4.02 7.91
C ALA A 161 -9.33 -5.40 8.33
N GLY A 162 -10.01 -5.49 9.46
CA GLY A 162 -10.60 -6.74 9.90
C GLY A 162 -11.18 -6.67 11.30
N PHE A 163 -11.23 -7.84 11.93
CA PHE A 163 -11.68 -8.00 13.30
C PHE A 163 -10.94 -9.17 13.95
N GLY A 164 -10.39 -8.97 15.13
CA GLY A 164 -9.69 -10.01 15.85
C GLY A 164 -9.82 -9.86 17.37
N ARG A 165 -9.52 -10.96 18.05
CA ARG A 165 -9.47 -11.05 19.51
C ARG A 165 -8.20 -11.76 19.94
N ASN A 166 -7.77 -11.49 21.14
CA ASN A 166 -6.71 -12.23 21.81
C ASN A 166 -7.28 -13.32 22.73
N GLY A 167 -6.42 -14.16 23.29
CA GLY A 167 -6.78 -15.27 24.16
C GLY A 167 -7.39 -14.84 25.48
N GLU A 168 -7.10 -13.65 25.94
CA GLU A 168 -7.60 -13.06 27.19
C GLU A 168 -8.96 -12.35 27.02
N GLY A 169 -9.54 -12.41 25.81
CA GLY A 169 -10.85 -11.81 25.49
C GLY A 169 -10.78 -10.34 25.09
N GLY A 170 -9.59 -9.74 25.04
CA GLY A 170 -9.34 -8.38 24.59
C GLY A 170 -9.30 -8.25 23.06
N SER A 171 -8.98 -7.05 22.59
CA SER A 171 -8.74 -6.78 21.17
C SER A 171 -7.51 -7.53 20.68
N GLN A 172 -7.41 -7.75 19.37
CA GLN A 172 -6.20 -8.32 18.77
C GLN A 172 -4.98 -7.47 19.13
N VAL A 173 -3.90 -8.13 19.46
CA VAL A 173 -2.57 -7.53 19.70
C VAL A 173 -1.54 -8.09 18.74
N GLY A 174 -0.47 -7.35 18.50
CA GLY A 174 0.67 -7.82 17.72
C GLY A 174 1.77 -8.35 18.62
N PHE A 175 2.33 -9.51 18.29
CA PHE A 175 3.48 -10.08 18.98
C PHE A 175 4.77 -9.65 18.25
N GLN A 176 5.62 -8.92 18.95
CA GLN A 176 6.91 -8.43 18.48
C GLN A 176 7.94 -8.50 19.59
N ALA A 177 9.15 -9.01 19.30
CA ALA A 177 10.23 -9.03 20.26
C ALA A 177 10.70 -7.59 20.58
N PRO A 178 10.91 -7.24 21.86
CA PRO A 178 11.44 -5.92 22.23
C PRO A 178 12.83 -5.73 21.62
N GLY A 179 13.07 -4.58 20.99
CA GLY A 179 14.30 -4.29 20.25
C GLY A 179 14.36 -4.80 18.80
N ALA A 180 13.42 -5.63 18.35
CA ALA A 180 13.24 -5.94 16.94
C ALA A 180 12.60 -4.76 16.20
N ASN A 181 13.08 -4.45 15.00
CA ASN A 181 12.54 -3.34 14.19
C ASN A 181 11.29 -3.72 13.38
N SER A 182 10.88 -4.99 13.41
CA SER A 182 9.67 -5.47 12.74
C SER A 182 9.15 -6.75 13.37
N LYS A 183 7.98 -7.18 12.92
CA LYS A 183 7.32 -8.42 13.31
C LYS A 183 6.84 -9.19 12.10
N TYR A 184 6.69 -10.50 12.21
CA TYR A 184 6.02 -11.32 11.19
C TYR A 184 4.54 -10.94 11.13
N ARG A 185 4.06 -10.53 9.94
CA ARG A 185 2.80 -9.79 9.82
C ARG A 185 1.55 -10.63 9.61
N LEU A 186 1.64 -11.88 9.14
CA LEU A 186 0.45 -12.71 8.88
C LEU A 186 -0.33 -12.94 10.19
N GLY A 187 -1.60 -12.48 10.24
CA GLY A 187 -2.44 -12.56 11.42
C GLY A 187 -1.89 -11.83 12.66
N ASN A 188 -0.96 -10.90 12.50
CA ASN A 188 -0.25 -10.22 13.57
C ASN A 188 -0.27 -8.69 13.44
N GLU A 189 -1.09 -8.18 12.53
CA GLU A 189 -1.36 -6.74 12.38
C GLU A 189 -2.69 -6.43 13.05
N ALA A 190 -2.63 -5.60 14.08
CA ALA A 190 -3.77 -5.28 14.93
C ALA A 190 -4.37 -3.90 14.62
N ASP A 191 -3.97 -3.29 13.51
CA ASP A 191 -4.37 -1.97 13.06
C ASP A 191 -5.16 -2.02 11.75
N THR A 192 -5.95 -0.98 11.51
CA THR A 192 -6.55 -0.68 10.21
C THR A 192 -5.72 0.39 9.52
N TYR A 193 -5.33 0.13 8.28
CA TYR A 193 -4.52 1.05 7.49
C TYR A 193 -4.98 1.11 6.04
N GLY A 194 -4.94 2.31 5.46
CA GLY A 194 -5.23 2.51 4.04
C GLY A 194 -4.41 3.63 3.43
N GLU A 195 -4.10 3.48 2.14
CA GLU A 195 -3.52 4.53 1.29
C GLU A 195 -4.27 4.58 -0.03
N ILE A 196 -4.56 5.80 -0.51
CA ILE A 196 -5.06 6.05 -1.85
C ILE A 196 -4.11 7.02 -2.52
N THR A 197 -3.54 6.60 -3.63
CA THR A 197 -2.58 7.38 -4.41
C THR A 197 -3.21 7.85 -5.71
N PHE A 198 -3.15 9.15 -5.94
CA PHE A 198 -3.53 9.81 -7.18
C PHE A 198 -2.27 10.23 -7.92
N SER A 199 -2.12 9.82 -9.17
CA SER A 199 -0.98 10.20 -9.98
C SER A 199 -1.37 10.59 -11.39
N LYS A 200 -0.72 11.62 -11.94
CA LYS A 200 -0.95 12.13 -13.30
C LYS A 200 0.37 12.48 -13.96
N GLY A 201 0.61 11.84 -15.10
CA GLY A 201 1.65 12.26 -16.05
C GLY A 201 1.02 13.07 -17.19
N PHE A 202 1.70 14.11 -17.66
CA PHE A 202 1.23 14.91 -18.80
C PHE A 202 2.39 15.63 -19.50
N HIS A 203 2.18 15.96 -20.77
CA HIS A 203 3.05 16.86 -21.54
C HIS A 203 2.53 18.29 -21.45
N PRO A 204 3.39 19.32 -21.52
CA PRO A 204 2.97 20.71 -21.52
C PRO A 204 2.00 21.04 -22.66
N SER A 205 2.16 20.42 -23.83
CA SER A 205 1.25 20.56 -24.98
C SER A 205 -0.14 19.96 -24.73
N ASP A 206 -0.24 19.04 -23.78
CA ASP A 206 -1.44 18.23 -23.50
C ASP A 206 -2.05 18.59 -22.16
N ALA A 207 -1.44 19.53 -21.40
CA ALA A 207 -1.89 19.93 -20.07
C ALA A 207 -3.37 20.34 -20.00
N PHE A 208 -3.95 20.68 -21.15
CA PHE A 208 -5.35 21.05 -21.30
C PHE A 208 -6.12 20.23 -22.34
N LYS A 209 -5.49 19.20 -22.94
CA LYS A 209 -6.15 18.29 -23.88
C LYS A 209 -6.53 17.00 -23.17
N LEU A 210 -7.82 16.76 -23.06
CA LEU A 210 -8.39 15.57 -22.42
C LEU A 210 -8.25 14.28 -23.25
N ASP A 211 -7.84 14.39 -24.51
CA ASP A 211 -7.91 13.33 -25.52
C ASP A 211 -6.52 12.76 -25.90
N ALA A 212 -5.45 13.28 -25.34
CA ALA A 212 -4.11 12.78 -25.62
C ALA A 212 -3.88 11.43 -24.93
N ASN A 213 -3.72 10.37 -25.71
CA ASN A 213 -3.37 9.04 -25.20
C ASN A 213 -1.84 8.93 -25.07
N PRO A 214 -1.26 9.01 -23.84
CA PRO A 214 0.19 8.94 -23.66
C PRO A 214 0.79 7.56 -23.97
N ALA A 215 -0.04 6.53 -24.21
CA ALA A 215 0.43 5.17 -24.46
C ALA A 215 0.89 4.91 -25.91
N THR A 216 0.53 5.79 -26.86
CA THR A 216 0.76 5.51 -28.29
C THR A 216 1.83 6.38 -28.96
N GLU A 217 2.31 7.46 -28.31
CA GLU A 217 3.38 8.29 -28.85
C GLU A 217 4.56 8.38 -27.89
N ALA A 218 5.77 8.12 -28.39
CA ALA A 218 6.99 8.39 -27.63
C ALA A 218 7.05 9.89 -27.26
N PRO A 219 7.36 10.24 -26.00
CA PRO A 219 7.32 11.61 -25.54
C PRO A 219 8.32 12.49 -26.32
N ARG A 220 7.81 13.44 -27.06
CA ARG A 220 8.62 14.39 -27.85
C ARG A 220 8.82 15.70 -27.12
N GLY A 221 9.23 15.67 -25.86
CA GLY A 221 9.43 16.90 -25.10
C GLY A 221 9.36 16.66 -23.59
N PRO A 222 9.34 17.72 -22.79
CA PRO A 222 9.24 17.62 -21.35
C PRO A 222 8.03 16.81 -20.90
N ILE A 223 8.22 16.00 -19.85
CA ILE A 223 7.17 15.23 -19.20
C ILE A 223 7.04 15.72 -17.77
N ALA A 224 5.85 16.11 -17.36
CA ALA A 224 5.54 16.40 -15.97
C ALA A 224 4.81 15.23 -15.32
N HIS A 225 5.02 15.04 -14.03
CA HIS A 225 4.29 14.06 -13.21
C HIS A 225 3.92 14.70 -11.87
N LEU A 226 2.70 14.46 -11.42
CA LEU A 226 2.20 14.87 -10.11
C LEU A 226 1.70 13.62 -9.37
N GLN A 227 1.96 13.56 -8.08
CA GLN A 227 1.46 12.47 -7.23
C GLN A 227 1.08 13.00 -5.85
N ALA A 228 -0.06 12.51 -5.35
CA ALA A 228 -0.49 12.71 -3.98
C ALA A 228 -1.02 11.40 -3.41
N THR A 229 -0.66 11.08 -2.18
CA THR A 229 -1.15 9.91 -1.44
C THR A 229 -1.82 10.37 -0.16
N ILE A 230 -3.05 9.95 0.05
CA ILE A 230 -3.79 10.15 1.30
C ILE A 230 -3.75 8.83 2.06
N SER A 231 -3.39 8.87 3.34
CA SER A 231 -3.42 7.71 4.24
C SER A 231 -4.45 7.86 5.33
N ALA A 232 -4.96 6.73 5.80
CA ALA A 232 -5.81 6.62 6.98
C ALA A 232 -5.23 5.53 7.89
N TYR A 233 -5.08 5.82 9.17
CA TYR A 233 -4.56 4.89 10.17
C TYR A 233 -5.46 4.87 11.40
N ASN A 234 -5.80 3.66 11.85
CA ASN A 234 -6.46 3.44 13.13
C ASN A 234 -5.68 2.35 13.88
N PRO A 235 -5.29 2.57 15.16
CA PRO A 235 -4.48 1.62 15.92
C PRO A 235 -5.21 0.31 16.25
N HIS A 236 -6.49 0.19 15.90
CA HIS A 236 -7.30 -1.00 16.13
C HIS A 236 -7.71 -1.65 14.80
N LEU A 237 -7.71 -2.96 14.76
CA LEU A 237 -8.16 -3.73 13.60
C LEU A 237 -9.67 -3.54 13.37
N ASP A 238 -10.45 -3.46 14.44
CA ASP A 238 -11.88 -3.18 14.44
C ASP A 238 -12.15 -1.65 14.45
N ALA A 239 -11.84 -0.97 13.38
CA ALA A 239 -11.95 0.49 13.22
C ALA A 239 -13.37 1.07 13.38
N GLY A 240 -14.26 0.40 14.10
CA GLY A 240 -15.63 0.86 14.34
C GLY A 240 -15.73 2.19 15.12
N ASN A 241 -14.63 2.65 15.70
CA ASN A 241 -14.55 3.93 16.39
C ASN A 241 -13.79 4.96 15.52
N SER A 242 -14.51 5.74 14.74
CA SER A 242 -13.96 6.75 13.85
C SER A 242 -13.19 7.88 14.57
N SER A 243 -13.36 8.04 15.89
CA SER A 243 -12.70 9.10 16.66
C SER A 243 -11.18 8.91 16.83
N THR A 244 -10.65 7.72 16.48
CA THR A 244 -9.22 7.39 16.58
C THR A 244 -8.54 7.22 15.23
N THR A 245 -9.21 7.55 14.13
CA THR A 245 -8.62 7.44 12.79
C THR A 245 -7.85 8.70 12.44
N ASP A 246 -6.54 8.54 12.25
CA ASP A 246 -5.65 9.59 11.79
C ASP A 246 -5.56 9.61 10.27
N PHE A 247 -5.64 10.81 9.69
CA PHE A 247 -5.45 11.03 8.26
C PHE A 247 -4.13 11.75 8.00
N GLY A 248 -3.43 11.34 6.95
CA GLY A 248 -2.15 11.91 6.56
C GLY A 248 -2.06 12.18 5.07
N LEU A 249 -1.06 12.99 4.69
CA LEU A 249 -0.64 13.23 3.32
C LEU A 249 0.83 12.82 3.17
N PRO A 250 1.13 11.50 3.14
CA PRO A 250 2.51 11.01 3.10
C PRO A 250 3.23 11.33 1.80
N GLU A 251 2.52 11.61 0.72
CA GLU A 251 3.10 12.07 -0.53
C GLU A 251 2.34 13.25 -1.13
N ALA A 252 3.08 14.26 -1.55
CA ALA A 252 2.63 15.38 -2.39
C ALA A 252 3.87 15.92 -3.12
N TRP A 253 4.11 15.46 -4.35
CA TRP A 253 5.32 15.79 -5.10
C TRP A 253 5.09 15.89 -6.60
N ALA A 254 6.04 16.54 -7.26
CA ALA A 254 6.06 16.67 -8.70
C ALA A 254 7.43 16.29 -9.26
N SER A 255 7.45 15.84 -10.52
CA SER A 255 8.68 15.73 -11.28
C SER A 255 8.54 16.29 -12.69
N VAL A 256 9.67 16.70 -13.25
CA VAL A 256 9.80 17.10 -14.67
C VAL A 256 10.97 16.34 -15.27
N GLY A 257 10.71 15.62 -16.33
CA GLY A 257 11.70 14.83 -17.07
C GLY A 257 11.83 15.25 -18.52
N ASN A 258 12.83 14.68 -19.19
CA ASN A 258 13.13 14.93 -20.61
C ASN A 258 13.33 16.42 -20.95
N VAL A 259 13.99 17.17 -20.04
CA VAL A 259 14.33 18.59 -20.21
C VAL A 259 15.80 18.81 -20.56
N VAL A 260 16.63 17.78 -20.44
CA VAL A 260 18.04 17.80 -20.79
C VAL A 260 18.27 16.88 -21.98
N ALA A 261 18.55 17.44 -23.15
CA ALA A 261 18.63 16.70 -24.40
C ALA A 261 19.66 15.54 -24.39
N SER A 262 20.77 15.71 -23.66
CA SER A 262 21.80 14.66 -23.49
C SER A 262 21.43 13.59 -22.47
N GLN A 263 20.37 13.80 -21.69
CA GLN A 263 19.89 12.91 -20.62
C GLN A 263 18.36 12.84 -20.65
N PRO A 264 17.75 12.24 -21.68
CA PRO A 264 16.30 12.26 -21.87
C PRO A 264 15.53 11.48 -20.79
N THR A 265 16.19 10.57 -20.09
CA THR A 265 15.58 9.80 -18.97
C THR A 265 15.64 10.54 -17.64
N MET A 266 16.53 11.56 -17.52
CA MET A 266 16.72 12.28 -16.28
C MET A 266 15.47 13.06 -15.88
N LYS A 267 15.15 13.02 -14.60
CA LYS A 267 14.02 13.72 -13.98
C LYS A 267 14.50 14.56 -12.81
N PHE A 268 13.96 15.74 -12.68
CA PHE A 268 14.03 16.56 -11.48
C PHE A 268 12.73 16.38 -10.70
N TRP A 269 12.81 16.28 -9.39
CA TRP A 269 11.62 16.17 -8.55
C TRP A 269 11.73 17.03 -7.30
N ALA A 270 10.58 17.41 -6.74
CA ALA A 270 10.48 18.10 -5.46
C ALA A 270 9.14 17.80 -4.80
N GLY A 271 9.10 17.84 -3.46
CA GLY A 271 7.93 17.61 -2.64
C GLY A 271 8.15 16.56 -1.57
N ASN A 272 7.06 16.13 -0.92
CA ASN A 272 7.07 15.03 0.03
C ASN A 272 6.83 13.72 -0.72
N ARG A 273 7.77 12.76 -0.62
CA ARG A 273 7.78 11.58 -1.49
C ARG A 273 8.22 10.33 -0.76
N PHE A 274 7.61 9.17 -1.08
CA PHE A 274 8.20 7.86 -0.81
C PHE A 274 9.41 7.66 -1.73
N TYR A 275 10.61 7.86 -1.18
CA TYR A 275 11.84 7.80 -1.96
C TYR A 275 12.73 6.67 -1.48
N ARG A 276 13.18 5.81 -2.45
CA ARG A 276 14.06 4.67 -2.19
C ARG A 276 13.59 3.80 -1.02
N ARG A 277 12.28 3.47 -0.99
CA ARG A 277 11.68 2.53 -0.04
C ARG A 277 11.92 1.10 -0.51
N HIS A 278 12.61 0.33 0.31
CA HIS A 278 12.80 -1.10 0.12
C HIS A 278 12.38 -1.83 1.38
N ASP A 279 11.54 -2.85 1.20
CA ASP A 279 10.95 -3.61 2.30
C ASP A 279 11.21 -5.10 2.19
N ILE A 280 11.00 -5.79 3.31
CA ILE A 280 10.77 -7.21 3.41
C ILE A 280 9.27 -7.42 3.59
N HIS A 281 8.59 -7.91 2.56
CA HIS A 281 7.13 -8.01 2.52
C HIS A 281 6.54 -8.86 3.67
N VAL A 282 7.19 -9.96 4.05
CA VAL A 282 6.71 -10.89 5.09
C VAL A 282 6.65 -10.25 6.47
N THR A 283 7.51 -9.26 6.72
CA THR A 283 7.60 -8.56 8.02
C THR A 283 7.20 -7.09 7.97
N ASP A 284 6.83 -6.56 6.78
CA ASP A 284 6.58 -5.12 6.54
C ASP A 284 7.75 -4.23 7.02
N PHE A 285 8.97 -4.74 6.88
CA PHE A 285 10.17 -4.09 7.35
C PHE A 285 10.84 -3.26 6.26
N PHE A 286 10.70 -1.95 6.33
CA PHE A 286 11.41 -1.02 5.44
C PHE A 286 12.87 -0.88 5.88
N PHE A 287 13.73 -1.77 5.37
CA PHE A 287 15.15 -1.79 5.72
C PHE A 287 15.93 -0.62 5.08
N SER A 288 15.43 0.02 4.04
CA SER A 288 15.91 1.27 3.47
C SER A 288 14.72 2.17 3.15
N ASN A 289 14.73 3.42 3.61
CA ASN A 289 13.60 4.33 3.41
C ASN A 289 14.05 5.78 3.51
N MET A 290 14.29 6.43 2.36
CA MET A 290 14.65 7.85 2.29
C MET A 290 13.44 8.75 2.02
N SER A 291 12.23 8.33 2.43
CA SER A 291 11.00 9.11 2.27
C SER A 291 11.05 10.41 3.08
N GLY A 292 10.46 11.46 2.55
CA GLY A 292 10.38 12.76 3.22
C GLY A 292 10.20 13.91 2.25
N GLY A 293 10.19 15.13 2.81
CA GLY A 293 10.18 16.36 2.04
C GLY A 293 11.57 16.66 1.48
N GLY A 294 11.65 16.98 0.20
CA GLY A 294 12.94 17.25 -0.43
C GLY A 294 12.87 17.47 -1.92
N GLY A 295 13.99 17.27 -2.58
CA GLY A 295 14.11 17.35 -4.02
C GLY A 295 15.39 16.71 -4.51
N GLY A 296 15.44 16.43 -5.80
CA GLY A 296 16.60 15.79 -6.38
C GLY A 296 16.47 15.56 -7.87
N LEU A 297 17.43 14.81 -8.37
CA LEU A 297 17.42 14.29 -9.74
C LEU A 297 17.59 12.78 -9.72
N GLU A 298 16.98 12.12 -10.68
CA GLU A 298 17.02 10.67 -10.82
C GLU A 298 17.02 10.24 -12.28
N ASP A 299 17.25 8.95 -12.53
CA ASP A 299 17.30 8.34 -13.86
C ASP A 299 18.37 8.95 -14.79
N VAL A 300 19.46 9.51 -14.23
CA VAL A 300 20.61 9.95 -15.04
C VAL A 300 21.29 8.72 -15.62
N ALA A 301 21.25 8.57 -16.93
CA ALA A 301 21.86 7.43 -17.61
C ALA A 301 23.38 7.50 -17.53
N VAL A 302 24.01 6.41 -17.10
CA VAL A 302 25.45 6.19 -17.09
C VAL A 302 25.78 4.85 -17.72
N PRO A 303 27.06 4.56 -18.11
CA PRO A 303 27.37 3.39 -18.95
C PRO A 303 26.85 2.04 -18.46
N ALA A 304 26.67 1.82 -17.18
CA ALA A 304 26.23 0.54 -16.64
C ALA A 304 25.16 0.67 -15.56
N GLY A 305 24.18 1.56 -15.76
CA GLY A 305 23.11 1.78 -14.81
C GLY A 305 22.60 3.21 -14.83
N LYS A 306 22.14 3.67 -13.68
CA LYS A 306 21.59 4.99 -13.49
C LYS A 306 22.12 5.63 -12.22
N PHE A 307 22.17 6.95 -12.22
CA PHE A 307 22.54 7.73 -11.06
C PHE A 307 21.37 8.59 -10.57
N ALA A 308 21.27 8.76 -9.25
CA ALA A 308 20.35 9.69 -8.62
C ALA A 308 21.03 10.43 -7.45
N MET A 309 20.57 11.64 -7.19
CA MET A 309 20.97 12.45 -6.05
C MET A 309 19.74 13.14 -5.47
N ALA A 310 19.61 13.16 -4.15
CA ALA A 310 18.51 13.83 -3.48
C ALA A 310 19.00 14.53 -2.20
N TRP A 311 18.35 15.63 -1.86
CA TRP A 311 18.41 16.28 -0.57
C TRP A 311 17.05 16.14 0.10
N ILE A 312 17.01 15.46 1.26
CA ILE A 312 15.77 15.08 1.92
C ILE A 312 15.85 15.49 3.38
N GLY A 313 14.87 16.25 3.82
CA GLY A 313 14.73 16.69 5.20
C GLY A 313 13.74 15.85 5.96
N ALA A 314 14.02 15.67 7.23
CA ALA A 314 13.06 15.22 8.22
C ALA A 314 13.04 16.22 9.36
N GLY A 315 11.86 16.69 9.73
CA GLY A 315 11.66 17.56 10.89
C GLY A 315 10.75 16.86 11.89
N SER A 316 11.00 17.03 13.15
CA SER A 316 10.07 16.64 14.18
C SER A 316 9.63 17.88 14.93
N SER A 317 8.44 18.35 14.60
CA SER A 317 7.68 19.30 15.43
C SER A 317 6.70 18.58 16.34
N SER A 318 6.43 17.31 16.10
CA SER A 318 5.35 16.56 16.76
C SER A 318 5.70 16.01 18.15
N GLY A 319 6.97 16.12 18.59
CA GLY A 319 7.39 15.72 19.92
C GLY A 319 7.48 16.86 20.94
N VAL A 320 7.18 18.08 20.55
CA VAL A 320 7.59 19.30 21.27
C VAL A 320 6.48 19.92 22.14
N SER A 321 5.34 19.25 22.34
CA SER A 321 4.25 19.82 23.16
C SER A 321 4.62 20.05 24.64
N SER A 322 5.80 19.58 25.09
CA SER A 322 6.32 19.78 26.44
C SER A 322 7.74 20.38 26.49
N ALA A 323 8.30 20.78 25.34
CA ALA A 323 9.59 21.48 25.32
C ALA A 323 9.44 22.85 25.99
N PRO A 324 10.51 23.36 26.65
CA PRO A 324 10.53 24.74 27.12
C PRO A 324 10.19 25.69 26.00
N GLU A 325 9.44 26.76 26.28
CA GLU A 325 9.15 27.79 25.29
C GLU A 325 10.43 28.21 24.57
N PRO A 326 10.44 28.27 23.23
CA PRO A 326 11.61 28.61 22.46
C PRO A 326 12.07 30.02 22.85
N ASP A 327 13.27 30.14 23.38
CA ASP A 327 13.93 31.43 23.62
C ASP A 327 15.13 31.59 22.67
N ALA A 328 15.86 32.69 22.80
CA ALA A 328 17.03 32.96 21.98
C ALA A 328 18.15 31.91 22.11
N THR A 329 18.14 31.10 23.16
CA THR A 329 19.12 30.06 23.47
C THR A 329 18.61 28.65 23.27
N ASN A 330 17.28 28.45 23.34
CA ASN A 330 16.63 27.15 23.24
C ASN A 330 15.90 27.00 21.91
N LYS A 331 16.37 26.08 21.06
CA LYS A 331 15.70 25.70 19.82
C LYS A 331 14.80 24.51 20.09
N ALA A 332 13.50 24.72 19.91
CA ALA A 332 12.54 23.62 19.98
C ALA A 332 12.63 22.75 18.74
N GLY A 333 12.63 21.44 18.93
CA GLY A 333 12.58 20.44 17.87
C GLY A 333 13.93 20.09 17.26
N PHE A 334 13.90 18.98 16.55
CA PHE A 334 15.04 18.45 15.80
C PHE A 334 14.78 18.57 14.30
N SER A 335 15.83 18.88 13.54
CA SER A 335 15.80 18.76 12.07
C SER A 335 16.97 17.90 11.62
N LYS A 336 16.72 17.07 10.62
CA LYS A 336 17.72 16.21 9.98
C LYS A 336 17.67 16.45 8.48
N ALA A 337 18.82 16.61 7.88
CA ALA A 337 18.99 16.69 6.43
C ALA A 337 19.87 15.55 5.94
N ASN A 338 19.47 14.93 4.85
CA ASN A 338 20.16 13.80 4.24
C ASN A 338 20.51 14.18 2.78
N TRP A 339 21.76 13.99 2.40
CA TRP A 339 22.22 13.99 1.01
C TRP A 339 22.41 12.55 0.60
N ASP A 340 21.55 12.07 -0.30
CA ASP A 340 21.48 10.67 -0.72
C ASP A 340 21.95 10.55 -2.18
N LEU A 341 22.98 9.74 -2.40
CA LEU A 341 23.54 9.41 -3.71
C LEU A 341 23.24 7.95 -4.00
N ARG A 342 22.75 7.64 -5.21
CA ARG A 342 22.46 6.27 -5.64
C ARG A 342 23.05 6.00 -7.01
N TYR A 343 23.69 4.83 -7.13
CA TYR A 343 24.02 4.21 -8.40
C TYR A 343 23.28 2.89 -8.47
N TYR A 344 22.32 2.76 -9.38
CA TYR A 344 21.34 1.69 -9.39
C TYR A 344 21.05 1.17 -10.80
N ASP A 345 20.22 0.12 -10.90
CA ASP A 345 19.98 -0.64 -12.12
C ASP A 345 21.27 -1.22 -12.72
N VAL A 346 22.31 -1.42 -11.91
CA VAL A 346 23.61 -1.95 -12.34
C VAL A 346 23.49 -3.43 -12.60
N PRO A 347 23.73 -3.94 -13.82
CA PRO A 347 23.74 -5.39 -14.08
C PRO A 347 24.78 -6.07 -13.22
N LEU A 348 24.37 -7.00 -12.36
CA LEU A 348 25.24 -7.69 -11.42
C LEU A 348 24.69 -9.08 -11.09
N LEU A 349 25.53 -10.13 -11.17
CA LEU A 349 25.22 -11.51 -10.75
C LEU A 349 23.86 -12.04 -11.24
N GLY A 350 23.49 -11.72 -12.48
CA GLY A 350 22.20 -12.12 -13.07
C GLY A 350 20.99 -11.36 -12.54
N GLY A 351 21.20 -10.25 -11.86
CA GLY A 351 20.19 -9.33 -11.34
C GLY A 351 20.61 -7.88 -11.51
N LYS A 352 20.14 -7.02 -10.61
CA LYS A 352 20.43 -5.59 -10.56
C LYS A 352 21.01 -5.22 -9.20
N GLY A 353 22.14 -4.50 -9.20
CA GLY A 353 22.75 -3.88 -8.03
C GLY A 353 22.26 -2.44 -7.84
N GLU A 354 22.11 -2.03 -6.59
CA GLU A 354 21.96 -0.65 -6.16
C GLU A 354 23.00 -0.36 -5.08
N PHE A 355 23.76 0.72 -5.24
CA PHE A 355 24.75 1.24 -4.31
C PHE A 355 24.30 2.60 -3.83
N GLY A 356 24.15 2.77 -2.53
CA GLY A 356 23.75 4.02 -1.88
C GLY A 356 24.84 4.56 -0.99
N LEU A 357 25.04 5.88 -1.01
CA LEU A 357 25.85 6.62 -0.07
C LEU A 357 25.04 7.79 0.45
N THR A 358 24.80 7.83 1.76
CA THR A 358 24.04 8.90 2.40
C THR A 358 24.94 9.62 3.39
N TYR A 359 24.99 10.96 3.30
CA TYR A 359 25.49 11.81 4.37
C TYR A 359 24.31 12.46 5.07
N ALA A 360 24.24 12.36 6.39
CA ALA A 360 23.18 12.95 7.21
C ALA A 360 23.75 13.90 8.25
N ARG A 361 23.03 14.99 8.50
CA ARG A 361 23.31 15.91 9.58
C ARG A 361 22.02 16.22 10.34
N ALA A 362 22.03 15.99 11.63
CA ALA A 362 20.98 16.38 12.56
C ALA A 362 21.41 17.63 13.33
N ALA A 363 20.55 18.63 13.41
CA ALA A 363 20.78 19.81 14.22
C ALA A 363 20.56 19.48 15.70
N SER A 364 21.26 20.20 16.61
CA SER A 364 20.96 20.15 18.04
C SER A 364 19.53 20.62 18.31
N GLY A 365 18.91 20.06 19.36
CA GLY A 365 17.56 20.42 19.76
C GLY A 365 17.20 19.80 21.11
N PHE A 366 15.93 19.84 21.45
CA PHE A 366 15.38 19.21 22.66
C PHE A 366 14.40 18.11 22.27
N ASP A 367 14.46 16.99 22.95
CA ASP A 367 13.45 15.94 22.82
C ASP A 367 12.14 16.34 23.55
N ALA A 368 11.11 15.52 23.43
CA ALA A 368 9.82 15.78 24.07
C ALA A 368 9.87 15.74 25.63
N SER A 369 10.95 15.21 26.20
CA SER A 369 11.20 15.25 27.66
C SER A 369 11.96 16.50 28.10
N GLY A 370 12.33 17.39 27.14
CA GLY A 370 13.15 18.57 27.40
C GLY A 370 14.64 18.27 27.56
N GLN A 371 15.10 17.06 27.19
CA GLN A 371 16.53 16.75 27.21
C GLN A 371 17.20 17.31 25.96
N SER A 372 18.33 17.94 26.16
CA SER A 372 19.16 18.46 25.06
C SER A 372 19.86 17.33 24.32
N ALA A 373 19.78 17.38 23.00
CA ALA A 373 20.60 16.55 22.13
C ALA A 373 21.60 17.43 21.36
N PRO A 374 22.87 17.02 21.28
CA PRO A 374 23.86 17.71 20.48
C PRO A 374 23.56 17.53 18.98
N ASP A 375 24.21 18.36 18.14
CA ASP A 375 24.24 18.11 16.72
C ASP A 375 25.03 16.83 16.42
N SER A 376 24.58 16.11 15.41
CA SER A 376 25.21 14.86 14.96
C SER A 376 25.33 14.85 13.44
N GLU A 377 26.36 14.19 12.95
CA GLU A 377 26.55 13.91 11.55
C GLU A 377 26.97 12.45 11.35
N GLY A 378 26.79 11.94 10.16
CA GLY A 378 27.18 10.57 9.87
C GLY A 378 27.04 10.22 8.39
N VAL A 379 27.56 9.05 8.06
CA VAL A 379 27.50 8.49 6.72
C VAL A 379 26.89 7.09 6.76
N ALA A 380 26.18 6.73 5.69
CA ALA A 380 25.71 5.37 5.51
C ALA A 380 26.04 4.87 4.12
N ALA A 381 26.43 3.60 4.03
CA ALA A 381 26.59 2.85 2.80
C ALA A 381 25.53 1.76 2.73
N THR A 382 24.89 1.65 1.58
CA THR A 382 23.85 0.65 1.30
C THR A 382 24.18 -0.09 0.01
N PHE A 383 24.14 -1.41 0.06
CA PHE A 383 24.17 -2.26 -1.13
C PHE A 383 22.89 -3.08 -1.15
N ILE A 384 22.20 -3.10 -2.29
CA ILE A 384 21.00 -3.92 -2.52
C ILE A 384 21.20 -4.67 -3.83
N HIS A 385 21.00 -5.97 -3.82
CA HIS A 385 20.96 -6.81 -5.01
C HIS A 385 19.56 -7.38 -5.18
N THR A 386 18.94 -7.16 -6.33
CA THR A 386 17.63 -7.71 -6.66
C THR A 386 17.74 -8.59 -7.89
N ARG A 387 17.30 -9.83 -7.76
CA ARG A 387 17.24 -10.80 -8.85
C ARG A 387 15.81 -11.29 -9.02
N ASN A 388 15.24 -11.09 -10.20
CA ASN A 388 13.95 -11.64 -10.61
C ASN A 388 14.14 -12.99 -11.31
N GLY A 389 13.06 -13.77 -11.43
CA GLY A 389 13.10 -15.07 -12.07
C GLY A 389 13.80 -16.16 -11.24
N VAL A 390 13.76 -16.07 -9.91
CA VAL A 390 14.39 -17.05 -9.01
C VAL A 390 13.35 -18.08 -8.58
N LEU A 391 13.61 -19.36 -8.85
CA LEU A 391 12.73 -20.51 -8.61
C LEU A 391 11.41 -20.49 -9.40
N SER A 392 10.97 -19.35 -9.89
CA SER A 392 9.80 -19.17 -10.76
C SER A 392 9.99 -17.90 -11.60
N GLU A 393 9.27 -17.77 -12.70
CA GLU A 393 9.35 -16.62 -13.62
C GLU A 393 9.06 -15.29 -12.91
N ASP A 394 8.12 -15.28 -11.98
CA ASP A 394 7.73 -14.14 -11.15
C ASP A 394 8.38 -14.15 -9.75
N GLY A 395 9.34 -15.04 -9.53
CA GLY A 395 10.10 -15.09 -8.28
C GLY A 395 11.07 -13.92 -8.15
N MET A 396 11.30 -13.47 -6.94
CA MET A 396 12.20 -12.35 -6.63
C MET A 396 13.07 -12.71 -5.41
N ASN A 397 14.37 -12.53 -5.55
CA ASN A 397 15.29 -12.52 -4.43
C ASN A 397 15.83 -11.10 -4.23
N LYS A 398 15.89 -10.64 -2.98
CA LYS A 398 16.45 -9.35 -2.62
C LYS A 398 17.36 -9.49 -1.40
N PHE A 399 18.63 -9.21 -1.60
CA PHE A 399 19.66 -9.17 -0.56
C PHE A 399 20.06 -7.72 -0.29
N SER A 400 20.33 -7.36 0.98
CA SER A 400 20.96 -6.07 1.28
C SER A 400 22.04 -6.17 2.34
N LEU A 401 23.02 -5.29 2.23
CA LEU A 401 24.07 -5.05 3.19
C LEU A 401 24.18 -3.56 3.44
N GLN A 402 24.11 -3.16 4.72
CA GLN A 402 24.05 -1.75 5.10
C GLN A 402 24.93 -1.48 6.32
N TYR A 403 25.58 -0.31 6.31
CA TYR A 403 26.29 0.22 7.46
C TYR A 403 26.07 1.73 7.54
N GLY A 404 25.77 2.23 8.73
CA GLY A 404 25.56 3.67 8.95
C GLY A 404 26.12 4.11 10.29
N THR A 405 26.56 5.36 10.36
CA THR A 405 27.14 5.99 11.57
C THR A 405 26.39 7.27 11.91
N GLY A 406 26.43 7.69 13.16
CA GLY A 406 25.89 8.94 13.65
C GLY A 406 24.46 9.19 13.18
N ALA A 407 24.20 10.38 12.65
CA ALA A 407 22.90 10.76 12.13
C ALA A 407 22.39 9.89 10.96
N ALA A 408 23.28 9.16 10.27
CA ALA A 408 22.90 8.26 9.18
C ALA A 408 22.69 6.80 9.63
N LYS A 409 22.91 6.44 10.91
CA LYS A 409 22.78 5.06 11.41
C LYS A 409 21.36 4.50 11.28
N THR A 410 20.34 5.34 11.22
CA THR A 410 18.96 4.92 11.05
C THR A 410 18.72 4.20 9.72
N LEU A 411 19.56 4.44 8.69
CA LEU A 411 19.43 3.92 7.32
C LEU A 411 18.12 4.37 6.65
N ASN A 412 17.54 5.44 7.18
CA ASN A 412 16.37 6.13 6.65
C ASN A 412 16.52 7.65 6.84
N SER A 413 15.60 8.42 6.26
CA SER A 413 15.62 9.88 6.31
C SER A 413 15.28 10.46 7.70
N GLY A 414 14.50 9.73 8.49
CA GLY A 414 13.98 10.18 9.79
C GLY A 414 14.92 9.88 10.95
N PHE A 415 14.44 10.25 12.12
CA PHE A 415 15.05 9.90 13.38
C PHE A 415 14.63 8.52 13.85
N GLU A 416 15.42 7.91 14.72
CA GLU A 416 15.00 6.75 15.46
C GLU A 416 14.02 7.17 16.57
N THR A 417 13.00 6.36 16.82
CA THR A 417 12.01 6.61 17.85
C THR A 417 12.02 5.49 18.88
N PHE A 418 11.60 5.78 20.09
CA PHE A 418 11.38 4.80 21.14
C PHE A 418 10.08 5.10 21.89
N ALA A 419 9.46 4.07 22.45
CA ALA A 419 8.26 4.21 23.25
C ALA A 419 8.61 4.40 24.74
N LEU A 420 7.96 5.35 25.39
CA LEU A 420 8.07 5.58 26.83
C LEU A 420 6.72 6.06 27.36
N ASN A 421 6.20 5.38 28.40
CA ASN A 421 4.95 5.76 29.08
C ASN A 421 3.76 6.00 28.14
N GLY A 422 3.63 5.18 27.06
CA GLY A 422 2.57 5.29 26.07
C GLY A 422 2.76 6.39 25.03
N GLY A 423 3.86 7.13 25.05
CA GLY A 423 4.27 8.10 24.04
C GLY A 423 5.40 7.57 23.16
N THR A 424 5.52 8.15 21.96
CA THR A 424 6.65 7.89 21.06
C THR A 424 7.58 9.10 21.06
N PHE A 425 8.83 8.88 21.38
CA PHE A 425 9.86 9.91 21.50
C PHE A 425 10.95 9.71 20.46
N ILE A 426 11.57 10.80 20.04
CA ILE A 426 12.75 10.75 19.19
C ILE A 426 13.95 10.40 20.03
N ARG A 427 14.76 9.46 19.53
CA ARG A 427 16.08 9.17 20.07
C ARG A 427 17.11 9.96 19.27
N PRO A 428 17.82 10.89 19.89
CA PRO A 428 18.91 11.60 19.23
C PRO A 428 20.00 10.63 18.76
N ASP A 429 20.58 10.91 17.62
CA ASP A 429 21.68 10.13 17.06
C ASP A 429 23.00 10.64 17.64
N ASP A 430 23.70 9.84 18.43
CA ASP A 430 25.08 10.15 18.85
C ASP A 430 26.04 10.02 17.67
N ARG A 431 27.10 10.87 17.61
CA ARG A 431 28.09 10.87 16.50
C ARG A 431 28.86 9.56 16.41
N ASP A 432 29.13 8.91 17.52
CA ASP A 432 29.90 7.68 17.60
C ASP A 432 29.02 6.42 17.43
N SER A 433 27.71 6.60 17.37
CA SER A 433 26.76 5.50 17.16
C SER A 433 26.86 4.92 15.76
N TRP A 434 26.56 3.62 15.65
CA TRP A 434 26.57 2.95 14.34
C TRP A 434 25.56 1.80 14.29
N ARG A 435 25.22 1.42 13.06
CA ARG A 435 24.37 0.26 12.78
C ARG A 435 24.92 -0.51 11.59
N PHE A 436 24.98 -1.82 11.76
CA PHE A 436 25.18 -2.79 10.69
C PHE A 436 23.91 -3.58 10.48
N ARG A 437 23.52 -3.82 9.21
CA ARG A 437 22.35 -4.61 8.86
C ARG A 437 22.60 -5.46 7.62
N LEU A 438 22.14 -6.70 7.69
CA LEU A 438 22.05 -7.63 6.57
C LEU A 438 20.61 -8.11 6.47
N THR A 439 20.04 -8.10 5.26
CA THR A 439 18.69 -8.63 5.02
C THR A 439 18.69 -9.51 3.79
N GLU A 440 17.85 -10.54 3.83
CA GLU A 440 17.59 -11.46 2.73
C GLU A 440 16.10 -11.76 2.66
N GLN A 441 15.50 -11.71 1.47
CA GLN A 441 14.17 -12.23 1.21
C GLN A 441 14.10 -12.91 -0.16
N LEU A 442 13.35 -13.99 -0.20
CA LEU A 442 12.93 -14.65 -1.42
C LEU A 442 11.41 -14.73 -1.44
N ILE A 443 10.78 -14.41 -2.55
CA ILE A 443 9.38 -14.70 -2.84
C ILE A 443 9.35 -15.49 -4.14
N ALA A 444 8.76 -16.68 -4.12
CA ALA A 444 8.68 -17.53 -5.29
C ALA A 444 7.35 -18.30 -5.34
N ASN A 445 6.75 -18.37 -6.53
CA ASN A 445 5.64 -19.25 -6.83
C ASN A 445 6.21 -20.53 -7.48
N VAL A 446 6.63 -21.48 -6.64
CA VAL A 446 7.41 -22.67 -7.04
C VAL A 446 6.66 -23.49 -8.11
N ASN A 447 5.33 -23.57 -7.96
CA ASN A 447 4.41 -24.14 -8.93
C ASN A 447 2.99 -23.61 -8.67
N ASP A 448 2.00 -24.08 -9.44
CA ASP A 448 0.60 -23.61 -9.31
C ASP A 448 -0.04 -23.97 -7.96
N SER A 449 0.52 -24.90 -7.21
CA SER A 449 -0.01 -25.37 -5.93
C SER A 449 0.78 -24.87 -4.72
N PHE A 450 1.95 -24.23 -4.94
CA PHE A 450 2.84 -23.88 -3.83
C PHE A 450 3.66 -22.61 -4.08
N SER A 451 3.60 -21.70 -3.11
CA SER A 451 4.43 -20.50 -3.04
C SER A 451 5.18 -20.43 -1.72
N ILE A 452 6.31 -19.73 -1.69
CA ILE A 452 7.17 -19.64 -0.50
C ILE A 452 7.79 -18.26 -0.36
N GLY A 453 7.94 -17.79 0.89
CA GLY A 453 8.60 -16.53 1.23
C GLY A 453 9.51 -16.66 2.45
N PRO A 454 10.74 -17.21 2.33
CA PRO A 454 11.73 -17.15 3.39
C PRO A 454 12.35 -15.77 3.54
N VAL A 455 12.69 -15.40 4.78
CA VAL A 455 13.31 -14.12 5.12
C VAL A 455 14.37 -14.30 6.21
N PHE A 456 15.37 -13.42 6.18
CA PHE A 456 16.39 -13.33 7.20
C PHE A 456 16.81 -11.88 7.44
N VAL A 457 17.04 -11.51 8.71
CA VAL A 457 17.57 -10.22 9.13
C VAL A 457 18.63 -10.45 10.19
N TYR A 458 19.75 -9.76 10.06
CA TYR A 458 20.74 -9.61 11.13
C TYR A 458 21.07 -8.13 11.29
N GLN A 459 20.95 -7.62 12.50
CA GLN A 459 21.25 -6.21 12.80
C GLN A 459 21.97 -6.10 14.13
N VAL A 460 22.95 -5.20 14.15
CA VAL A 460 23.58 -4.71 15.37
C VAL A 460 23.52 -3.19 15.34
N THR A 461 23.03 -2.60 16.42
CA THR A 461 23.06 -1.15 16.64
C THR A 461 23.85 -0.86 17.89
N ASP A 462 24.87 -0.03 17.77
CA ASP A 462 25.64 0.53 18.89
C ASP A 462 25.24 1.98 19.07
N TYR A 463 24.67 2.31 20.20
CA TYR A 463 24.24 3.68 20.48
C TYR A 463 25.39 4.56 20.99
N ALA A 464 26.56 3.95 21.29
CA ALA A 464 27.78 4.62 21.77
C ALA A 464 27.59 5.48 23.03
N ASP A 465 26.53 5.24 23.77
CA ASP A 465 26.17 5.97 24.99
C ASP A 465 26.49 5.11 26.22
N SER A 466 26.94 5.75 27.30
CA SER A 466 27.17 5.07 28.59
C SER A 466 25.89 4.44 29.16
N THR A 467 24.73 5.03 28.84
CA THR A 467 23.41 4.59 29.28
C THR A 467 22.70 3.68 28.23
N GLN A 468 23.19 3.66 26.98
CA GLN A 468 22.61 2.87 25.90
C GLN A 468 23.73 2.17 25.12
N LYS A 469 23.81 0.87 25.31
CA LYS A 469 24.82 0.02 24.68
C LYS A 469 24.32 -0.59 23.37
N LYS A 470 24.79 -1.78 23.06
CA LYS A 470 24.43 -2.48 21.83
C LYS A 470 23.11 -3.21 21.94
N VAL A 471 22.36 -3.15 20.84
CA VAL A 471 21.20 -4.00 20.61
C VAL A 471 21.50 -4.89 19.39
N HIS A 472 21.42 -6.19 19.60
CA HIS A 472 21.55 -7.22 18.57
C HIS A 472 20.17 -7.75 18.22
N TRP A 473 19.85 -7.88 16.97
CA TRP A 473 18.62 -8.49 16.48
C TRP A 473 18.92 -9.45 15.33
N THR A 474 18.46 -10.68 15.50
CA THR A 474 18.47 -11.71 14.46
C THR A 474 17.06 -12.21 14.25
N SER A 475 16.61 -12.24 13.02
CA SER A 475 15.29 -12.72 12.64
C SER A 475 15.37 -13.70 11.49
N ALA A 476 14.65 -14.81 11.59
CA ALA A 476 14.51 -15.80 10.53
C ALA A 476 13.08 -16.31 10.46
N GLY A 477 12.54 -16.41 9.25
CA GLY A 477 11.17 -16.90 9.11
C GLY A 477 10.82 -17.30 7.69
N ILE A 478 9.63 -17.86 7.56
CA ILE A 478 9.16 -18.42 6.31
C ILE A 478 7.63 -18.33 6.23
N ARG A 479 7.11 -17.99 5.05
CA ARG A 479 5.68 -18.05 4.73
C ARG A 479 5.45 -18.97 3.54
N PRO A 480 5.18 -20.27 3.74
CA PRO A 480 4.64 -21.13 2.70
C PRO A 480 3.15 -20.89 2.49
N ILE A 481 2.68 -21.02 1.24
CA ILE A 481 1.27 -20.94 0.85
C ILE A 481 0.95 -22.13 -0.05
N TRP A 482 0.00 -22.95 0.36
CA TRP A 482 -0.54 -24.06 -0.43
C TRP A 482 -1.81 -23.60 -1.14
N HIS A 483 -1.82 -23.62 -2.46
CA HIS A 483 -2.96 -23.25 -3.30
C HIS A 483 -3.76 -24.52 -3.63
N PHE A 484 -4.97 -24.64 -3.10
CA PHE A 484 -5.87 -25.76 -3.39
C PHE A 484 -6.52 -25.59 -4.78
N ASN A 485 -6.72 -24.36 -5.18
CA ASN A 485 -7.13 -23.95 -6.51
C ASN A 485 -6.72 -22.48 -6.73
N LYS A 486 -7.13 -21.89 -7.86
CA LYS A 486 -6.81 -20.50 -8.22
C LYS A 486 -7.23 -19.47 -7.15
N TYR A 487 -8.24 -19.77 -6.33
CA TYR A 487 -8.84 -18.79 -5.42
C TYR A 487 -8.64 -19.13 -3.94
N VAL A 488 -8.59 -20.40 -3.59
CA VAL A 488 -8.53 -20.88 -2.20
C VAL A 488 -7.15 -21.40 -1.87
N SER A 489 -6.58 -20.93 -0.78
CA SER A 489 -5.25 -21.34 -0.32
C SER A 489 -5.16 -21.36 1.20
N LEU A 490 -4.13 -22.06 1.70
CA LEU A 490 -3.74 -22.06 3.09
C LEU A 490 -2.36 -21.38 3.19
N ALA A 491 -2.31 -20.19 3.79
CA ALA A 491 -1.08 -19.55 4.16
C ALA A 491 -0.69 -19.95 5.59
N THR A 492 0.55 -20.32 5.80
CA THR A 492 1.13 -20.42 7.14
C THR A 492 2.35 -19.51 7.25
N GLU A 493 2.73 -19.16 8.45
CA GLU A 493 3.92 -18.35 8.69
C GLU A 493 4.57 -18.76 10.00
N ALA A 494 5.85 -19.04 9.95
CA ALA A 494 6.69 -19.25 11.12
C ALA A 494 7.77 -18.16 11.15
N GLY A 495 7.91 -17.49 12.29
CA GLY A 495 8.89 -16.47 12.52
C GLY A 495 9.60 -16.65 13.86
N TRP A 496 10.88 -16.39 13.87
CA TRP A 496 11.71 -16.41 15.05
C TRP A 496 12.55 -15.14 15.10
N ASP A 497 12.52 -14.46 16.25
CA ASP A 497 13.33 -13.29 16.56
C ASP A 497 14.17 -13.59 17.80
N TRP A 498 15.46 -13.29 17.74
CA TRP A 498 16.34 -13.24 18.89
C TRP A 498 16.83 -11.80 19.06
N VAL A 499 16.68 -11.27 20.28
CA VAL A 499 17.15 -9.92 20.61
C VAL A 499 18.00 -10.00 21.88
N LYS A 500 19.13 -9.29 21.87
CA LYS A 500 19.93 -9.01 23.04
C LYS A 500 20.10 -7.51 23.18
N ASP A 501 19.58 -6.93 24.27
CA ASP A 501 19.79 -5.54 24.65
C ASP A 501 20.79 -5.48 25.81
N GLU A 502 21.98 -4.98 25.51
CA GLU A 502 23.05 -4.88 26.52
C GLU A 502 22.80 -3.75 27.52
N THR A 503 21.91 -2.79 27.21
CA THR A 503 21.49 -1.72 28.10
C THR A 503 20.52 -2.23 29.15
N ALA A 504 19.47 -2.90 28.71
CA ALA A 504 18.48 -3.51 29.57
C ALA A 504 19.03 -4.76 30.30
N GLY A 505 20.13 -5.33 29.78
CA GLY A 505 20.67 -6.60 30.28
C GLY A 505 19.80 -7.80 29.94
N THR A 506 18.89 -7.65 28.96
CA THR A 506 17.94 -8.68 28.54
C THR A 506 18.43 -9.42 27.29
N SER A 507 18.12 -10.72 27.19
CA SER A 507 18.38 -11.52 26.00
C SER A 507 17.32 -12.60 25.87
N GLY A 508 16.58 -12.58 24.77
CA GLY A 508 15.46 -13.50 24.62
C GLY A 508 15.12 -13.82 23.17
N ASN A 509 14.20 -14.75 23.04
CA ASN A 509 13.63 -15.19 21.77
C ASN A 509 12.13 -14.91 21.79
N LEU A 510 11.58 -14.68 20.59
CA LEU A 510 10.16 -14.74 20.31
C LEU A 510 9.96 -15.67 19.13
N PHE A 511 9.13 -16.65 19.29
CA PHE A 511 8.65 -17.51 18.20
C PHE A 511 7.19 -17.24 17.94
N LYS A 512 6.82 -17.11 16.68
CA LYS A 512 5.43 -16.91 16.23
C LYS A 512 5.08 -17.91 15.14
N PHE A 513 3.88 -18.47 15.24
CA PHE A 513 3.30 -19.33 14.21
C PHE A 513 1.87 -18.89 13.89
N THR A 514 1.55 -18.82 12.59
CA THR A 514 0.20 -18.47 12.12
C THR A 514 -0.29 -19.46 11.10
N VAL A 515 -1.57 -19.77 11.17
CA VAL A 515 -2.33 -20.52 10.15
C VAL A 515 -3.44 -19.61 9.64
N ALA A 516 -3.55 -19.45 8.32
CA ALA A 516 -4.49 -18.55 7.70
C ALA A 516 -5.08 -19.15 6.40
N PRO A 517 -6.21 -19.87 6.46
CA PRO A 517 -7.00 -20.14 5.27
C PRO A 517 -7.46 -18.82 4.65
N GLN A 518 -7.32 -18.70 3.32
CA GLN A 518 -7.59 -17.46 2.62
C GLN A 518 -8.23 -17.68 1.25
N VAL A 519 -8.95 -16.65 0.80
CA VAL A 519 -9.49 -16.50 -0.55
C VAL A 519 -8.86 -15.27 -1.20
N SER A 520 -8.39 -15.41 -2.45
CA SER A 520 -7.79 -14.32 -3.22
C SER A 520 -8.10 -14.45 -4.72
N LEU A 521 -7.88 -13.40 -5.51
CA LEU A 521 -8.17 -13.42 -6.96
C LEU A 521 -7.09 -14.14 -7.80
N GLY A 522 -6.18 -14.88 -7.21
CA GLY A 522 -5.15 -15.64 -7.93
C GLY A 522 -4.40 -16.61 -7.04
N GLY A 523 -3.76 -17.62 -7.64
CA GLY A 523 -2.96 -18.65 -6.98
C GLY A 523 -1.49 -18.27 -6.87
N ARG A 524 -1.15 -17.06 -6.45
CA ARG A 524 0.22 -16.55 -6.33
C ARG A 524 0.45 -15.94 -4.95
N PHE A 525 1.71 -15.89 -4.52
CA PHE A 525 2.10 -15.32 -3.21
C PHE A 525 1.58 -13.88 -3.00
N MET A 526 1.65 -13.07 -4.05
CA MET A 526 1.28 -11.65 -4.02
C MET A 526 -0.15 -11.39 -4.51
N SER A 527 -0.98 -12.43 -4.75
CA SER A 527 -2.37 -12.24 -5.20
C SER A 527 -3.20 -11.50 -4.17
N ARG A 528 -3.90 -10.46 -4.60
CA ARG A 528 -4.77 -9.60 -3.79
C ARG A 528 -6.04 -9.21 -4.58
N PRO A 529 -7.15 -8.82 -3.92
CA PRO A 529 -7.30 -8.82 -2.46
C PRO A 529 -7.22 -10.24 -1.88
N ALA A 530 -6.78 -10.35 -0.64
CA ALA A 530 -6.83 -11.58 0.14
C ALA A 530 -7.73 -11.37 1.36
N ILE A 531 -8.74 -12.22 1.51
CA ILE A 531 -9.59 -12.29 2.69
C ILE A 531 -9.21 -13.56 3.42
N ARG A 532 -8.89 -13.47 4.71
CA ARG A 532 -8.38 -14.59 5.49
C ARG A 532 -9.01 -14.66 6.87
N ALA A 533 -9.30 -15.86 7.34
CA ALA A 533 -9.35 -16.13 8.76
C ALA A 533 -7.92 -16.46 9.23
N PHE A 534 -7.59 -16.15 10.46
CA PHE A 534 -6.27 -16.47 11.01
C PHE A 534 -6.35 -16.92 12.45
N PHE A 535 -5.37 -17.74 12.82
CA PHE A 535 -5.03 -18.08 14.19
C PHE A 535 -3.51 -17.93 14.31
N THR A 536 -3.09 -17.11 15.25
CA THR A 536 -1.68 -16.83 15.55
C THR A 536 -1.39 -17.22 16.98
N TYR A 537 -0.32 -18.00 17.19
CA TYR A 537 0.25 -18.31 18.48
C TYR A 537 1.66 -17.75 18.54
N ALA A 538 2.05 -17.21 19.70
CA ALA A 538 3.40 -16.75 19.97
C ALA A 538 3.85 -17.18 21.36
N THR A 539 5.17 -17.43 21.50
CA THR A 539 5.82 -17.66 22.78
C THR A 539 7.13 -16.89 22.83
N TRP A 540 7.51 -16.46 24.02
CA TRP A 540 8.70 -15.63 24.21
C TRP A 540 9.43 -15.96 25.51
N SER A 541 10.70 -15.55 25.59
CA SER A 541 11.53 -15.74 26.77
C SER A 541 11.04 -14.93 27.96
N ASP A 542 11.34 -15.39 29.16
CA ASP A 542 10.95 -14.72 30.42
C ASP A 542 11.46 -13.28 30.50
N ASP A 543 12.64 -12.98 29.94
CA ASP A 543 13.18 -11.61 29.84
C ASP A 543 12.27 -10.64 29.06
N PHE A 544 11.30 -11.15 28.29
CA PHE A 544 10.36 -10.37 27.49
C PHE A 544 8.96 -10.28 28.10
N VAL A 545 8.72 -10.90 29.24
CA VAL A 545 7.46 -10.79 30.00
C VAL A 545 7.20 -9.32 30.33
N GLY A 546 5.98 -8.86 30.11
CA GLY A 546 5.57 -7.46 30.25
C GLY A 546 5.91 -6.55 29.06
N GLN A 547 6.56 -7.06 28.02
CA GLN A 547 6.99 -6.29 26.84
C GLN A 547 6.36 -6.78 25.52
N VAL A 548 5.74 -7.96 25.51
CA VAL A 548 5.12 -8.59 24.35
C VAL A 548 3.63 -8.73 24.56
N GLY A 549 2.82 -8.49 23.51
CA GLY A 549 1.38 -8.72 23.54
C GLY A 549 0.56 -7.67 24.30
N GLY A 550 1.18 -6.56 24.72
CA GLY A 550 0.50 -5.47 25.43
C GLY A 550 0.10 -5.82 26.87
N LEU A 551 -0.89 -5.10 27.41
CA LEU A 551 -1.33 -5.27 28.80
C LEU A 551 -2.03 -6.61 29.06
N ASP A 552 -2.70 -7.16 28.07
CA ASP A 552 -3.44 -8.43 28.22
C ASP A 552 -2.50 -9.61 28.50
N TYR A 553 -1.25 -9.55 28.02
CA TYR A 553 -0.21 -10.58 28.24
C TYR A 553 0.96 -10.09 29.12
N ALA A 554 0.70 -9.09 29.99
CA ALA A 554 1.77 -8.47 30.78
C ALA A 554 2.49 -9.41 31.75
N HIS A 555 1.89 -10.56 32.07
CA HIS A 555 2.44 -11.55 33.01
C HIS A 555 2.73 -12.90 32.35
N ASP A 556 2.54 -13.00 31.03
CA ASP A 556 2.65 -14.25 30.29
C ASP A 556 3.91 -14.29 29.43
N ASN A 557 4.33 -15.47 29.05
CA ASN A 557 5.40 -15.74 28.10
C ASN A 557 4.90 -16.49 26.84
N GLU A 558 3.57 -16.55 26.68
CA GLU A 558 2.90 -17.05 25.49
C GLU A 558 1.55 -16.36 25.30
N GLY A 559 1.01 -16.40 24.09
CA GLY A 559 -0.28 -15.84 23.80
C GLY A 559 -0.78 -16.23 22.42
N PHE A 560 -2.06 -16.01 22.17
CA PHE A 560 -2.63 -16.24 20.84
C PHE A 560 -3.64 -15.16 20.45
N THR A 561 -3.79 -14.97 19.15
CA THR A 561 -4.84 -14.13 18.55
C THR A 561 -5.52 -14.85 17.42
N PHE A 562 -6.75 -14.49 17.14
CA PHE A 562 -7.51 -15.04 16.02
C PHE A 562 -8.49 -14.00 15.49
N GLY A 563 -8.90 -14.18 14.23
CA GLY A 563 -9.82 -13.23 13.62
C GLY A 563 -9.99 -13.42 12.12
N VAL A 564 -10.54 -12.39 11.50
CA VAL A 564 -10.68 -12.27 10.05
C VAL A 564 -10.06 -10.94 9.60
N GLN A 565 -9.37 -10.98 8.46
CA GLN A 565 -8.67 -9.80 7.93
C GLN A 565 -8.76 -9.78 6.41
N MET A 566 -8.90 -8.59 5.85
CA MET A 566 -8.68 -8.35 4.43
C MET A 566 -7.40 -7.53 4.21
N GLU A 567 -6.73 -7.80 3.12
CA GLU A 567 -5.59 -7.03 2.63
C GLU A 567 -5.69 -6.92 1.12
N GLY A 568 -5.60 -5.71 0.59
CA GLY A 568 -5.72 -5.47 -0.85
C GLY A 568 -4.85 -4.33 -1.33
N TRP A 569 -4.44 -4.42 -2.60
CA TRP A 569 -3.88 -3.31 -3.38
C TRP A 569 -4.35 -3.41 -4.82
N TRP A 570 -4.39 -2.28 -5.53
CA TRP A 570 -4.81 -2.16 -6.91
C TRP A 570 -4.05 -1.07 -7.65
#